data_b3fd61cfef15585d76df41a3bc3118bd
#
_entry.id   b3fd61cfef15585d76df41a3bc3118bd
#
_cell.length_a   1.000
_cell.length_b   1.000
_cell.length_c   1.000
_cell.angle_alpha   90.00
_cell.angle_beta   90.00
_cell.angle_gamma   90.00
#
_symmetry.space_group_name_H-M   'P 1'
#
loop_
_entity.id
_entity.type
_entity.pdbx_description
1 polymer ?
#
loop_
_entity_poly.entity_id
_entity_poly.type
_entity_poly.pdbx_seq_one_letter_code
_entity_poly.pdbx_strand_id
1 'polypeptide(L)'
;MYDYLIVGSGLFGASCAYLLHKKGKKVLVFEEKDVVGGGIRTERKDGIDVHIYGPHIFHTSDKEVWDFVNQFVTMNDFINCPIANFHGKLFHLPFNMNTFVDMWGISDPEVAKKKIQSQIE
;
A
#
# COMPACT_ATOMS: atom_id res chain seq x y z
N MET A 1 -14.69 32.56 -4.34
CA MET A 1 -13.69 32.35 -3.27
C MET A 1 -13.69 30.84 -2.95
N TYR A 2 -12.54 30.22 -2.76
CA TYR A 2 -12.42 28.83 -2.30
C TYR A 2 -12.37 28.80 -0.78
N ASP A 3 -12.93 27.73 -0.17
CA ASP A 3 -12.90 27.53 1.27
C ASP A 3 -11.62 26.81 1.71
N TYR A 4 -11.10 25.93 0.84
CA TYR A 4 -9.91 25.12 1.12
C TYR A 4 -8.99 25.05 -0.08
N LEU A 5 -7.68 25.04 0.20
CA LEU A 5 -6.61 24.76 -0.72
C LEU A 5 -5.95 23.44 -0.29
N ILE A 6 -5.85 22.49 -1.23
CA ILE A 6 -5.18 21.20 -1.03
C ILE A 6 -3.98 21.14 -1.98
N VAL A 7 -2.83 20.77 -1.46
CA VAL A 7 -1.61 20.56 -2.24
C VAL A 7 -1.38 19.07 -2.40
N GLY A 8 -1.33 18.63 -3.65
CA GLY A 8 -1.19 17.22 -4.04
C GLY A 8 -2.52 16.52 -4.26
N SER A 9 -2.60 15.75 -5.36
CA SER A 9 -3.76 14.96 -5.79
C SER A 9 -3.56 13.44 -5.63
N GLY A 10 -2.69 13.04 -4.70
CA GLY A 10 -2.58 11.65 -4.27
C GLY A 10 -3.82 11.20 -3.51
N LEU A 11 -3.83 9.96 -3.04
CA LEU A 11 -5.00 9.36 -2.36
C LEU A 11 -5.52 10.21 -1.20
N PHE A 12 -4.62 10.77 -0.38
CA PHE A 12 -4.99 11.62 0.74
C PHE A 12 -5.66 12.92 0.29
N GLY A 13 -5.01 13.68 -0.63
CA GLY A 13 -5.55 14.95 -1.11
C GLY A 13 -6.88 14.78 -1.84
N ALA A 14 -7.01 13.75 -2.66
CA ALA A 14 -8.25 13.43 -3.37
C ALA A 14 -9.38 13.07 -2.40
N SER A 15 -9.11 12.25 -1.36
CA SER A 15 -10.08 11.91 -0.32
C SER A 15 -10.54 13.12 0.46
N CYS A 16 -9.62 14.00 0.87
CA CYS A 16 -9.94 15.26 1.54
C CYS A 16 -10.81 16.16 0.66
N ALA A 17 -10.45 16.33 -0.61
CA ALA A 17 -11.21 17.15 -1.56
C ALA A 17 -12.65 16.62 -1.71
N TYR A 18 -12.80 15.32 -1.88
CA TYR A 18 -14.09 14.66 -1.99
C TYR A 18 -14.97 14.86 -0.74
N LEU A 19 -14.42 14.60 0.45
CA LEU A 19 -15.16 14.71 1.70
C LEU A 19 -15.55 16.16 1.99
N LEU A 20 -14.69 17.13 1.71
CA LEU A 20 -14.99 18.55 1.85
C LEU A 20 -16.06 18.99 0.84
N HIS A 21 -15.96 18.53 -0.41
CA HIS A 21 -16.96 18.81 -1.43
C HIS A 21 -18.34 18.25 -1.04
N LYS A 22 -18.41 17.03 -0.50
CA LYS A 22 -19.67 16.47 0.04
C LYS A 22 -20.29 17.32 1.18
N LYS A 23 -19.45 18.07 1.89
CA LYS A 23 -19.90 19.03 2.91
C LYS A 23 -20.23 20.42 2.34
N GLY A 24 -20.35 20.55 1.02
CA GLY A 24 -20.69 21.80 0.33
C GLY A 24 -19.57 22.83 0.29
N LYS A 25 -18.32 22.42 0.56
CA LYS A 25 -17.16 23.31 0.52
C LYS A 25 -16.59 23.45 -0.88
N LYS A 26 -16.13 24.64 -1.21
CA LYS A 26 -15.40 24.92 -2.46
C LYS A 26 -13.92 24.62 -2.24
N VAL A 27 -13.41 23.63 -2.94
CA VAL A 27 -12.03 23.17 -2.81
C VAL A 27 -11.24 23.43 -4.07
N LEU A 28 -10.01 23.91 -3.92
CA LEU A 28 -9.04 24.01 -4.98
C LEU A 28 -7.90 23.03 -4.67
N VAL A 29 -7.54 22.18 -5.66
CA VAL A 29 -6.44 21.23 -5.54
C VAL A 29 -5.33 21.66 -6.49
N PHE A 30 -4.12 21.81 -5.96
CA PHE A 30 -2.91 21.99 -6.75
C PHE A 30 -2.14 20.68 -6.84
N GLU A 31 -1.76 20.30 -8.04
CA GLU A 31 -0.92 19.16 -8.32
C GLU A 31 0.32 19.62 -9.07
N GLU A 32 1.49 19.13 -8.66
CA GLU A 32 2.76 19.46 -9.30
C GLU A 32 2.90 18.83 -10.69
N LYS A 33 2.31 17.64 -10.85
CA LYS A 33 2.38 16.86 -12.08
C LYS A 33 1.16 17.14 -12.95
N ASP A 34 1.27 16.86 -14.23
CA ASP A 34 0.18 16.92 -15.19
C ASP A 34 -0.84 15.77 -15.07
N VAL A 35 -0.67 14.92 -14.06
CA VAL A 35 -1.48 13.72 -13.79
C VAL A 35 -1.78 13.60 -12.31
N VAL A 36 -2.96 13.06 -11.99
CA VAL A 36 -3.43 12.80 -10.64
C VAL A 36 -3.04 11.39 -10.16
N GLY A 37 -3.20 11.12 -8.86
CA GLY A 37 -3.08 9.80 -8.27
C GLY A 37 -1.86 9.61 -7.37
N GLY A 38 -0.84 10.48 -7.49
CA GLY A 38 0.36 10.40 -6.63
C GLY A 38 1.00 9.01 -6.67
N GLY A 39 1.31 8.46 -5.50
CA GLY A 39 1.99 7.17 -5.36
C GLY A 39 1.20 5.96 -5.84
N ILE A 40 -0.13 6.05 -5.92
CA ILE A 40 -0.98 4.92 -6.38
C ILE A 40 -1.21 4.92 -7.90
N ARG A 41 -0.52 5.80 -8.64
CA ARG A 41 -0.69 5.92 -10.08
C ARG A 41 -0.33 4.62 -10.79
N THR A 42 -1.27 4.16 -11.62
CA THR A 42 -1.09 3.04 -12.55
C THR A 42 -1.28 3.53 -13.98
N GLU A 43 -0.47 3.07 -14.89
CA GLU A 43 -0.58 3.33 -16.32
C GLU A 43 -0.81 2.04 -17.08
N ARG A 44 -1.66 2.09 -18.10
CA ARG A 44 -1.84 0.95 -18.99
C ARG A 44 -0.89 1.07 -20.17
N LYS A 45 0.05 0.11 -20.27
CA LYS A 45 1.04 0.02 -21.35
C LYS A 45 0.96 -1.36 -22.00
N ASP A 46 0.72 -1.41 -23.30
CA ASP A 46 0.64 -2.65 -24.08
C ASP A 46 -0.32 -3.70 -23.49
N GLY A 47 -1.46 -3.23 -22.94
CA GLY A 47 -2.45 -4.10 -22.30
C GLY A 47 -2.13 -4.52 -20.86
N ILE A 48 -1.01 -4.09 -20.30
CA ILE A 48 -0.55 -4.40 -18.95
C ILE A 48 -0.73 -3.18 -18.05
N ASP A 49 -1.23 -3.39 -16.85
CA ASP A 49 -1.33 -2.35 -15.83
C ASP A 49 0.00 -2.24 -15.07
N VAL A 50 0.69 -1.11 -15.29
CA VAL A 50 2.01 -0.84 -14.72
C VAL A 50 1.87 0.11 -13.53
N HIS A 51 2.21 -0.34 -12.35
CA HIS A 51 2.30 0.50 -11.15
C HIS A 51 3.58 1.33 -11.20
N ILE A 52 3.46 2.64 -11.42
CA ILE A 52 4.60 3.53 -11.67
C ILE A 52 5.54 3.64 -10.46
N TYR A 53 4.98 3.60 -9.26
CA TYR A 53 5.72 3.74 -7.99
C TYR A 53 5.76 2.46 -7.16
N GLY A 54 5.57 1.31 -7.81
CA GLY A 54 5.46 0.02 -7.17
C GLY A 54 4.04 -0.36 -6.75
N PRO A 55 3.80 -1.61 -6.39
CA PRO A 55 2.48 -2.10 -6.04
C PRO A 55 2.01 -1.49 -4.71
N HIS A 56 0.82 -0.92 -4.72
CA HIS A 56 0.13 -0.47 -3.52
C HIS A 56 -1.08 -1.37 -3.29
N ILE A 57 -0.98 -2.23 -2.27
CA ILE A 57 -2.02 -3.19 -1.94
C ILE A 57 -2.87 -2.57 -0.84
N PHE A 58 -4.16 -2.42 -1.11
CA PHE A 58 -5.09 -1.92 -0.12
C PHE A 58 -5.51 -3.05 0.84
N HIS A 59 -5.37 -2.79 2.12
CA HIS A 59 -5.91 -3.62 3.18
C HIS A 59 -6.33 -2.74 4.36
N THR A 60 -7.39 -3.11 5.04
CA THR A 60 -7.85 -2.44 6.25
C THR A 60 -8.71 -3.38 7.08
N SER A 61 -8.67 -3.24 8.40
CA SER A 61 -9.62 -3.83 9.34
C SER A 61 -10.75 -2.86 9.71
N ASP A 62 -10.65 -1.60 9.27
CA ASP A 62 -11.65 -0.58 9.52
C ASP A 62 -12.75 -0.67 8.47
N LYS A 63 -13.97 -0.95 8.93
CA LYS A 63 -15.14 -1.09 8.06
C LYS A 63 -15.53 0.23 7.38
N GLU A 64 -15.38 1.36 8.05
CA GLU A 64 -15.74 2.66 7.46
C GLU A 64 -14.80 3.00 6.30
N VAL A 65 -13.50 2.73 6.47
CA VAL A 65 -12.49 2.91 5.42
C VAL A 65 -12.75 1.95 4.26
N TRP A 66 -13.08 0.68 4.54
CA TRP A 66 -13.44 -0.30 3.52
C TRP A 66 -14.65 0.15 2.71
N ASP A 67 -15.73 0.52 3.38
CA ASP A 67 -16.96 0.97 2.74
C ASP A 67 -16.75 2.27 1.93
N PHE A 68 -15.90 3.18 2.42
CA PHE A 68 -15.54 4.39 1.71
C PHE A 68 -14.82 4.10 0.40
N VAL A 69 -13.79 3.27 0.43
CA VAL A 69 -12.99 2.96 -0.77
C VAL A 69 -13.80 2.19 -1.82
N ASN A 70 -14.65 1.27 -1.38
CA ASN A 70 -15.51 0.50 -2.28
C ASN A 70 -16.62 1.32 -2.98
N GLN A 71 -16.80 2.60 -2.62
CA GLN A 71 -17.65 3.50 -3.40
C GLN A 71 -17.03 3.88 -4.75
N PHE A 72 -15.72 3.76 -4.89
CA PHE A 72 -14.96 4.23 -6.06
C PHE A 72 -14.36 3.10 -6.89
N VAL A 73 -14.05 1.97 -6.26
CA VAL A 73 -13.36 0.85 -6.91
C VAL A 73 -13.99 -0.48 -6.52
N THR A 74 -13.89 -1.45 -7.41
CA THR A 74 -14.16 -2.85 -7.09
C THR A 74 -12.84 -3.53 -6.80
N MET A 75 -12.68 -4.07 -5.59
CA MET A 75 -11.49 -4.82 -5.23
C MET A 75 -11.50 -6.19 -5.89
N ASN A 76 -10.32 -6.65 -6.28
CA ASN A 76 -10.10 -8.04 -6.66
C ASN A 76 -9.63 -8.84 -5.42
N ASP A 77 -9.73 -10.16 -5.51
CA ASP A 77 -9.32 -11.06 -4.42
C ASP A 77 -7.81 -11.36 -4.46
N PHE A 78 -6.99 -10.34 -4.74
CA PHE A 78 -5.55 -10.52 -4.85
C PHE A 78 -4.93 -10.85 -3.50
N ILE A 79 -4.23 -11.98 -3.43
CA ILE A 79 -3.48 -12.40 -2.26
C ILE A 79 -2.01 -12.02 -2.46
N ASN A 80 -1.51 -11.14 -1.61
CA ASN A 80 -0.12 -10.70 -1.66
C ASN A 80 0.79 -11.71 -0.97
N CYS A 81 1.57 -12.45 -1.76
CA CYS A 81 2.58 -13.41 -1.29
C CYS A 81 3.95 -13.06 -1.88
N PRO A 82 4.61 -11.99 -1.41
CA PRO A 82 5.91 -11.61 -1.94
C PRO A 82 6.99 -12.61 -1.53
N ILE A 83 7.93 -12.82 -2.45
CA ILE A 83 9.10 -13.66 -2.23
C ILE A 83 10.34 -12.83 -2.54
N ALA A 84 11.26 -12.78 -1.59
CA ALA A 84 12.58 -12.18 -1.80
C ALA A 84 13.55 -13.19 -2.42
N ASN A 85 14.28 -12.76 -3.43
CA ASN A 85 15.43 -13.51 -3.94
C ASN A 85 16.71 -12.84 -3.42
N PHE A 86 17.47 -13.53 -2.59
CA PHE A 86 18.74 -13.08 -2.08
C PHE A 86 19.84 -14.10 -2.42
N HIS A 87 20.73 -13.73 -3.32
CA HIS A 87 21.80 -14.59 -3.84
C HIS A 87 21.31 -15.96 -4.34
N GLY A 88 20.17 -15.98 -5.04
CA GLY A 88 19.57 -17.19 -5.59
C GLY A 88 18.75 -18.03 -4.60
N LYS A 89 18.69 -17.65 -3.33
CA LYS A 89 17.81 -18.25 -2.34
C LYS A 89 16.50 -17.46 -2.23
N LEU A 90 15.39 -18.16 -2.16
CA LEU A 90 14.06 -17.59 -2.05
C LEU A 90 13.60 -17.60 -0.59
N PHE A 91 13.00 -16.48 -0.15
CA PHE A 91 12.51 -16.31 1.21
C PHE A 91 11.10 -15.71 1.19
N HIS A 92 10.25 -16.20 2.07
CA HIS A 92 8.89 -15.66 2.24
C HIS A 92 8.91 -14.28 2.91
N LEU A 93 8.07 -13.38 2.39
CA LEU A 93 7.85 -12.04 2.97
C LEU A 93 6.34 -11.78 3.18
N PRO A 94 5.95 -10.89 4.11
CA PRO A 94 6.79 -10.31 5.18
C PRO A 94 7.40 -11.39 6.07
N PHE A 95 8.41 -11.02 6.88
CA PHE A 95 9.07 -11.96 7.79
C PHE A 95 8.04 -12.72 8.65
N ASN A 96 8.10 -14.04 8.56
CA ASN A 96 7.21 -14.96 9.26
C ASN A 96 7.97 -16.28 9.56
N MET A 97 7.31 -17.25 10.17
CA MET A 97 7.97 -18.52 10.50
C MET A 97 8.55 -19.26 9.30
N ASN A 98 7.89 -19.20 8.12
CA ASN A 98 8.46 -19.80 6.91
C ASN A 98 9.79 -19.14 6.54
N THR A 99 9.90 -17.81 6.67
CA THR A 99 11.16 -17.11 6.45
C THR A 99 12.27 -17.62 7.37
N PHE A 100 11.96 -17.86 8.66
CA PHE A 100 12.94 -18.36 9.64
C PHE A 100 13.31 -19.81 9.38
N VAL A 101 12.37 -20.63 8.90
CA VAL A 101 12.67 -22.00 8.44
C VAL A 101 13.62 -21.95 7.23
N ASP A 102 13.29 -21.12 6.24
CA ASP A 102 14.09 -20.98 5.01
C ASP A 102 15.51 -20.43 5.29
N MET A 103 15.60 -19.49 6.23
CA MET A 103 16.85 -18.77 6.53
C MET A 103 17.73 -19.51 7.54
N TRP A 104 17.16 -20.11 8.56
CA TRP A 104 17.88 -20.67 9.70
C TRP A 104 17.55 -22.13 10.03
N GLY A 105 16.58 -22.74 9.34
CA GLY A 105 16.08 -24.08 9.68
C GLY A 105 15.33 -24.14 11.02
N ILE A 106 14.85 -23.01 11.54
CA ILE A 106 14.19 -22.91 12.83
C ILE A 106 12.68 -22.94 12.65
N SER A 107 12.01 -23.95 13.19
CA SER A 107 10.56 -24.11 13.18
C SER A 107 9.87 -23.76 14.52
N ASP A 108 10.64 -23.57 15.59
CA ASP A 108 10.14 -23.20 16.91
C ASP A 108 10.13 -21.67 17.07
N PRO A 109 8.97 -21.03 17.34
CA PRO A 109 8.88 -19.58 17.50
C PRO A 109 9.74 -19.01 18.63
N GLU A 110 9.88 -19.73 19.76
CA GLU A 110 10.69 -19.25 20.88
C GLU A 110 12.19 -19.31 20.56
N VAL A 111 12.62 -20.31 19.79
CA VAL A 111 14.00 -20.41 19.30
C VAL A 111 14.27 -19.28 18.29
N ALA A 112 13.33 -19.01 17.38
CA ALA A 112 13.44 -17.92 16.42
C ALA A 112 13.54 -16.56 17.13
N LYS A 113 12.72 -16.31 18.14
CA LYS A 113 12.75 -15.09 18.96
C LYS A 113 14.10 -14.90 19.66
N LYS A 114 14.64 -15.96 20.28
CA LYS A 114 15.98 -15.90 20.91
C LYS A 114 17.08 -15.61 19.87
N LYS A 115 16.97 -16.19 18.68
CA LYS A 115 17.92 -15.95 17.59
C LYS A 115 17.88 -14.49 17.13
N ILE A 116 16.68 -13.91 16.95
CA ILE A 116 16.53 -12.48 16.63
C ILE A 116 17.15 -11.63 17.72
N GLN A 117 16.80 -11.90 19.00
CA GLN A 117 17.33 -11.14 20.13
C GLN A 117 18.86 -11.13 20.16
N SER A 118 19.50 -12.27 19.92
CA SER A 118 20.97 -12.39 19.90
C SER A 118 21.66 -11.64 18.73
N GLN A 119 20.90 -11.13 17.76
CA GLN A 119 21.42 -10.34 16.66
C GLN A 119 21.23 -8.83 16.86
N ILE A 120 20.45 -8.44 17.86
CA ILE A 120 20.19 -7.05 18.23
C ILE A 120 21.23 -6.54 19.23
N GLU A 121 21.76 -7.44 20.05
CA GLU A 121 22.86 -7.18 21.02
C GLU A 121 24.22 -7.10 20.32
#